data_9407be2b72b62ebcbbe35290c40e5b5d
#
_entry.id   9407be2b72b62ebcbbe35290c40e5b5d
#
_cell.length_a   1.000
_cell.length_b   1.000
_cell.length_c   1.000
_cell.angle_alpha   90.00
_cell.angle_beta   90.00
_cell.angle_gamma   90.00
#
_symmetry.space_group_name_H-M   'P 1'
#
loop_
_entity.id
_entity.type
_entity.pdbx_description
1 polymer ?
#
loop_
_entity_poly.entity_id
_entity_poly.type
_entity_poly.pdbx_seq_one_letter_code
_entity_poly.pdbx_strand_id
1 'polypeptide(L)'
;FYIANSGRPGPVLIDFPKDVFSTKLKFKYTHCTSLQTYRPVMKPAPEQVDKAARWINTANKPMLLFGQGVVLSKAEEELKLFVERTGMPAASTLLGLSALPASHPLHMGMLGMHGNYAPNLMTGEADLVVAIGMRFDDRVTGKVETYLKQSRIIHIDVDPTELGKNMDTDLEIEADAKSFFQCILPLLESNKY
;
A
#
# COMPACT_ATOMS: atom_id res chain seq x y z
N PHE A 1 -4.25 14.62 -18.00
CA PHE A 1 -4.75 13.22 -17.98
C PHE A 1 -3.67 12.22 -17.52
N TYR A 2 -2.41 12.33 -18.01
CA TYR A 2 -1.34 11.39 -17.64
C TYR A 2 -1.10 11.36 -16.13
N ILE A 3 -0.89 12.50 -15.48
CA ILE A 3 -0.71 12.60 -14.02
C ILE A 3 -1.95 12.06 -13.28
N ALA A 4 -3.15 12.44 -13.75
CA ALA A 4 -4.40 12.04 -13.07
C ALA A 4 -4.62 10.52 -13.03
N ASN A 5 -3.99 9.75 -13.94
CA ASN A 5 -4.20 8.31 -14.11
C ASN A 5 -2.96 7.44 -13.81
N SER A 6 -1.86 8.05 -13.34
CA SER A 6 -0.61 7.30 -13.09
C SER A 6 -0.13 7.50 -11.65
N GLY A 7 0.72 6.59 -11.15
CA GLY A 7 1.13 6.58 -9.77
C GLY A 7 -0.08 6.41 -8.84
N ARG A 8 -0.31 7.35 -7.93
CA ARG A 8 -1.55 7.45 -7.15
C ARG A 8 -2.55 8.31 -7.94
N PRO A 9 -3.60 7.72 -8.54
CA PRO A 9 -4.56 8.49 -9.33
C PRO A 9 -5.29 9.55 -8.51
N GLY A 10 -5.50 10.74 -9.10
CA GLY A 10 -6.17 11.83 -8.41
C GLY A 10 -6.51 13.01 -9.32
N PRO A 11 -7.21 14.02 -8.79
CA PRO A 11 -7.60 15.20 -9.54
C PRO A 11 -6.39 16.08 -9.89
N VAL A 12 -6.43 16.71 -11.07
CA VAL A 12 -5.44 17.69 -11.53
C VAL A 12 -6.15 19.01 -11.82
N LEU A 13 -5.70 20.09 -11.19
CA LEU A 13 -6.17 21.43 -11.45
C LEU A 13 -5.29 22.07 -12.54
N ILE A 14 -5.91 22.69 -13.52
CA ILE A 14 -5.23 23.53 -14.53
C ILE A 14 -5.81 24.93 -14.45
N ASP A 15 -4.96 25.90 -14.10
CA ASP A 15 -5.33 27.32 -14.14
C ASP A 15 -5.02 27.90 -15.52
N PHE A 16 -6.02 28.56 -16.12
CA PHE A 16 -5.91 29.22 -17.42
C PHE A 16 -6.02 30.73 -17.24
N PRO A 17 -4.91 31.47 -17.32
CA PRO A 17 -4.96 32.93 -17.36
C PRO A 17 -5.84 33.44 -18.50
N LYS A 18 -6.52 34.60 -18.30
CA LYS A 18 -7.53 35.11 -19.20
C LYS A 18 -6.98 35.38 -20.63
N ASP A 19 -5.77 35.86 -20.75
CA ASP A 19 -5.08 36.11 -22.02
C ASP A 19 -4.80 34.82 -22.78
N VAL A 20 -4.34 33.76 -22.09
CA VAL A 20 -4.12 32.43 -22.67
C VAL A 20 -5.45 31.82 -23.11
N PHE A 21 -6.50 31.91 -22.29
CA PHE A 21 -7.82 31.40 -22.63
C PHE A 21 -8.43 32.07 -23.86
N SER A 22 -8.13 33.36 -24.10
CA SER A 22 -8.62 34.10 -25.23
C SER A 22 -7.78 33.98 -26.53
N THR A 23 -6.64 33.26 -26.44
CA THR A 23 -5.72 33.11 -27.56
C THR A 23 -6.19 32.08 -28.57
N LYS A 24 -6.20 32.44 -29.85
CA LYS A 24 -6.50 31.51 -30.94
C LYS A 24 -5.27 30.67 -31.27
N LEU A 25 -5.41 29.34 -31.25
CA LEU A 25 -4.35 28.43 -31.63
C LEU A 25 -4.84 27.37 -32.63
N LYS A 26 -3.91 26.81 -33.41
CA LYS A 26 -4.16 25.63 -34.21
C LYS A 26 -3.99 24.42 -33.29
N PHE A 27 -5.09 23.82 -32.88
CA PHE A 27 -5.05 22.66 -31.96
C PHE A 27 -4.64 21.39 -32.70
N LYS A 28 -3.66 20.68 -32.11
CA LYS A 28 -3.31 19.30 -32.46
C LYS A 28 -3.16 18.50 -31.18
N TYR A 29 -4.02 17.52 -30.97
CA TYR A 29 -3.90 16.65 -29.82
C TYR A 29 -2.71 15.71 -29.97
N THR A 30 -1.88 15.66 -28.94
CA THR A 30 -0.80 14.68 -28.81
C THR A 30 -1.01 13.92 -27.50
N HIS A 31 -1.10 12.60 -27.57
CA HIS A 31 -1.25 11.78 -26.38
C HIS A 31 0.03 11.87 -25.52
N CYS A 32 -0.12 12.31 -24.29
CA CYS A 32 0.98 12.40 -23.33
C CYS A 32 1.17 11.04 -22.64
N THR A 33 2.34 10.44 -22.79
CA THR A 33 2.70 9.16 -22.18
C THR A 33 3.80 9.28 -21.13
N SER A 34 4.42 10.47 -21.02
CA SER A 34 5.48 10.74 -20.05
C SER A 34 5.64 12.25 -19.82
N LEU A 35 6.14 12.61 -18.65
CA LEU A 35 6.54 13.97 -18.29
C LEU A 35 7.94 13.95 -17.69
N GLN A 36 8.76 14.95 -18.02
CA GLN A 36 10.16 15.02 -17.56
C GLN A 36 10.27 15.08 -16.03
N THR A 37 9.35 15.81 -15.39
CA THR A 37 9.35 16.10 -13.96
C THR A 37 8.51 15.13 -13.13
N TYR A 38 7.82 14.19 -13.78
CA TYR A 38 6.94 13.25 -13.11
C TYR A 38 7.25 11.81 -13.56
N ARG A 39 7.87 11.06 -12.67
CA ARG A 39 8.29 9.66 -12.91
C ARG A 39 7.92 8.82 -11.70
N PRO A 40 6.67 8.32 -11.61
CA PRO A 40 6.26 7.48 -10.49
C PRO A 40 7.11 6.21 -10.45
N VAL A 41 7.59 5.84 -9.26
CA VAL A 41 8.32 4.60 -9.03
C VAL A 41 7.31 3.47 -8.91
N MET A 42 7.33 2.55 -9.87
CA MET A 42 6.39 1.43 -9.90
C MET A 42 7.00 0.12 -9.38
N LYS A 43 8.32 0.01 -9.39
CA LYS A 43 9.04 -1.21 -8.96
C LYS A 43 9.88 -0.95 -7.72
N PRO A 44 9.82 -1.84 -6.72
CA PRO A 44 10.63 -1.70 -5.52
C PRO A 44 12.12 -1.93 -5.83
N ALA A 45 13.01 -1.33 -5.03
CA ALA A 45 14.43 -1.62 -5.08
C ALA A 45 14.69 -3.06 -4.57
N PRO A 46 15.53 -3.85 -5.26
CA PRO A 46 15.79 -5.25 -4.88
C PRO A 46 16.26 -5.41 -3.43
N GLU A 47 17.16 -4.54 -2.95
CA GLU A 47 17.69 -4.59 -1.58
C GLU A 47 16.59 -4.39 -0.52
N GLN A 48 15.58 -3.56 -0.83
CA GLN A 48 14.44 -3.33 0.05
C GLN A 48 13.54 -4.56 0.09
N VAL A 49 13.32 -5.21 -1.05
CA VAL A 49 12.54 -6.45 -1.15
C VAL A 49 13.23 -7.59 -0.39
N ASP A 50 14.54 -7.75 -0.54
CA ASP A 50 15.33 -8.74 0.20
C ASP A 50 15.28 -8.50 1.70
N LYS A 51 15.35 -7.24 2.14
CA LYS A 51 15.22 -6.87 3.56
C LYS A 51 13.82 -7.20 4.09
N ALA A 52 12.77 -6.86 3.33
CA ALA A 52 11.40 -7.17 3.69
C ALA A 52 11.16 -8.69 3.79
N ALA A 53 11.65 -9.47 2.82
CA ALA A 53 11.54 -10.93 2.83
C ALA A 53 12.23 -11.55 4.05
N ARG A 54 13.45 -11.11 4.39
CA ARG A 54 14.13 -11.58 5.61
C ARG A 54 13.33 -11.28 6.87
N TRP A 55 12.75 -10.08 6.99
CA TRP A 55 11.96 -9.74 8.17
C TRP A 55 10.67 -10.57 8.24
N ILE A 56 9.98 -10.74 7.12
CA ILE A 56 8.79 -11.60 7.05
C ILE A 56 9.16 -13.04 7.41
N ASN A 57 10.21 -13.60 6.82
CA ASN A 57 10.63 -14.97 7.07
C ASN A 57 11.16 -15.20 8.50
N THR A 58 11.45 -14.18 9.29
CA THR A 58 11.95 -14.29 10.68
C THR A 58 10.99 -13.82 11.76
N ALA A 59 9.87 -13.21 11.41
CA ALA A 59 8.86 -12.77 12.36
C ALA A 59 8.20 -13.97 13.09
N ASN A 60 7.64 -13.72 14.26
CA ASN A 60 6.92 -14.73 15.03
C ASN A 60 5.40 -14.51 14.98
N LYS A 61 4.97 -13.24 14.99
CA LYS A 61 3.56 -12.81 14.96
C LYS A 61 3.36 -11.71 13.92
N PRO A 62 3.60 -11.98 12.63
CA PRO A 62 3.41 -10.94 11.62
C PRO A 62 1.93 -10.70 11.32
N MET A 63 1.62 -9.48 10.88
CA MET A 63 0.29 -9.07 10.44
C MET A 63 0.38 -8.30 9.13
N LEU A 64 -0.45 -8.66 8.15
CA LEU A 64 -0.59 -7.90 6.90
C LEU A 64 -1.75 -6.92 7.03
N LEU A 65 -1.49 -5.66 6.76
CA LEU A 65 -2.50 -4.61 6.63
C LEU A 65 -2.55 -4.14 5.18
N PHE A 66 -3.73 -4.14 4.58
CA PHE A 66 -3.86 -3.74 3.19
C PHE A 66 -4.99 -2.73 2.97
N GLY A 67 -4.79 -1.84 2.03
CA GLY A 67 -5.70 -0.76 1.74
C GLY A 67 -6.10 -0.65 0.27
N GLN A 68 -6.62 0.51 -0.10
CA GLN A 68 -7.11 0.80 -1.45
C GLN A 68 -6.03 0.66 -2.53
N GLY A 69 -4.75 0.87 -2.19
CA GLY A 69 -3.64 0.74 -3.13
C GLY A 69 -3.57 -0.64 -3.78
N VAL A 70 -3.97 -1.70 -3.07
CA VAL A 70 -4.07 -3.06 -3.63
C VAL A 70 -5.13 -3.13 -4.73
N VAL A 71 -6.31 -2.54 -4.49
CA VAL A 71 -7.41 -2.50 -5.47
C VAL A 71 -7.04 -1.63 -6.67
N LEU A 72 -6.44 -0.46 -6.44
CA LEU A 72 -6.02 0.46 -7.51
C LEU A 72 -4.95 -0.14 -8.41
N SER A 73 -4.04 -0.93 -7.85
CA SER A 73 -3.00 -1.65 -8.61
C SER A 73 -3.48 -2.96 -9.23
N LYS A 74 -4.74 -3.36 -8.98
CA LYS A 74 -5.32 -4.65 -9.42
C LYS A 74 -4.45 -5.83 -8.96
N ALA A 75 -4.11 -5.84 -7.68
CA ALA A 75 -3.20 -6.82 -7.05
C ALA A 75 -3.92 -7.83 -6.17
N GLU A 76 -5.22 -8.04 -6.35
CA GLU A 76 -6.04 -8.90 -5.52
C GLU A 76 -5.56 -10.36 -5.55
N GLU A 77 -5.20 -10.86 -6.73
CA GLU A 77 -4.68 -12.22 -6.91
C GLU A 77 -3.29 -12.38 -6.25
N GLU A 78 -2.42 -11.40 -6.42
CA GLU A 78 -1.08 -11.41 -5.80
C GLU A 78 -1.19 -11.27 -4.27
N LEU A 79 -2.12 -10.47 -3.75
CA LEU A 79 -2.43 -10.39 -2.32
C LEU A 79 -2.86 -11.77 -1.78
N LYS A 80 -3.79 -12.42 -2.46
CA LYS A 80 -4.27 -13.75 -2.09
C LYS A 80 -3.13 -14.77 -2.06
N LEU A 81 -2.31 -14.80 -3.12
CA LEU A 81 -1.14 -15.68 -3.19
C LEU A 81 -0.14 -15.41 -2.07
N PHE A 82 0.07 -14.14 -1.70
CA PHE A 82 0.95 -13.76 -0.60
C PHE A 82 0.43 -14.31 0.75
N VAL A 83 -0.86 -14.11 1.01
CA VAL A 83 -1.52 -14.57 2.25
C VAL A 83 -1.51 -16.10 2.33
N GLU A 84 -1.88 -16.78 1.25
CA GLU A 84 -1.89 -18.25 1.18
C GLU A 84 -0.50 -18.85 1.29
N ARG A 85 0.51 -18.24 0.67
CA ARG A 85 1.90 -18.72 0.72
C ARG A 85 2.50 -18.59 2.12
N THR A 86 2.30 -17.44 2.77
CA THR A 86 2.90 -17.18 4.08
C THR A 86 2.11 -17.76 5.23
N GLY A 87 0.78 -17.90 5.09
CA GLY A 87 -0.13 -18.18 6.20
C GLY A 87 -0.40 -16.95 7.09
N MET A 88 0.12 -15.78 6.71
CA MET A 88 0.03 -14.56 7.50
C MET A 88 -1.41 -14.06 7.61
N PRO A 89 -1.94 -13.78 8.81
CA PRO A 89 -3.24 -13.14 8.97
C PRO A 89 -3.23 -11.74 8.37
N ALA A 90 -4.35 -11.38 7.74
CA ALA A 90 -4.49 -10.14 6.99
C ALA A 90 -5.74 -9.36 7.41
N ALA A 91 -5.62 -8.03 7.52
CA ALA A 91 -6.73 -7.14 7.80
C ALA A 91 -6.79 -5.99 6.79
N SER A 92 -8.00 -5.58 6.46
CA SER A 92 -8.26 -4.53 5.48
C SER A 92 -8.57 -3.20 6.14
N THR A 93 -8.18 -2.10 5.48
CA THR A 93 -8.82 -0.81 5.71
C THR A 93 -10.21 -0.78 5.04
N LEU A 94 -11.04 0.22 5.34
CA LEU A 94 -12.36 0.35 4.74
C LEU A 94 -12.33 0.27 3.19
N LEU A 95 -11.42 0.98 2.55
CA LEU A 95 -11.29 0.99 1.09
C LEU A 95 -10.52 -0.22 0.52
N GLY A 96 -9.98 -1.07 1.38
CA GLY A 96 -9.34 -2.34 1.01
C GLY A 96 -10.24 -3.56 1.09
N LEU A 97 -11.46 -3.43 1.63
CA LEU A 97 -12.37 -4.56 1.94
C LEU A 97 -12.62 -5.52 0.78
N SER A 98 -12.63 -5.04 -0.46
CA SER A 98 -12.87 -5.87 -1.65
C SER A 98 -11.65 -6.62 -2.17
N ALA A 99 -10.44 -6.34 -1.66
CA ALA A 99 -9.20 -6.92 -2.20
C ALA A 99 -8.98 -8.39 -1.80
N LEU A 100 -9.55 -8.83 -0.68
CA LEU A 100 -9.52 -10.23 -0.25
C LEU A 100 -10.93 -10.66 0.14
N PRO A 101 -11.43 -11.83 -0.30
CA PRO A 101 -12.77 -12.30 0.07
C PRO A 101 -12.97 -12.35 1.59
N ALA A 102 -14.12 -11.90 2.07
CA ALA A 102 -14.45 -11.95 3.50
C ALA A 102 -14.52 -13.39 4.05
N SER A 103 -14.74 -14.38 3.19
CA SER A 103 -14.75 -15.81 3.53
C SER A 103 -13.35 -16.42 3.59
N HIS A 104 -12.30 -15.69 3.22
CA HIS A 104 -10.94 -16.22 3.27
C HIS A 104 -10.50 -16.46 4.72
N PRO A 105 -10.00 -17.66 5.10
CA PRO A 105 -9.74 -18.02 6.50
C PRO A 105 -8.70 -17.11 7.19
N LEU A 106 -7.80 -16.51 6.45
CA LEU A 106 -6.79 -15.58 6.96
C LEU A 106 -7.21 -14.11 6.88
N HIS A 107 -8.41 -13.78 6.39
CA HIS A 107 -8.95 -12.43 6.42
C HIS A 107 -9.63 -12.17 7.77
N MET A 108 -8.95 -11.45 8.65
CA MET A 108 -9.41 -11.16 10.02
C MET A 108 -10.54 -10.12 10.07
N GLY A 109 -10.83 -9.48 8.94
CA GLY A 109 -11.83 -8.41 8.80
C GLY A 109 -11.22 -7.02 8.70
N MET A 110 -12.05 -5.99 8.95
CA MET A 110 -11.65 -4.59 8.88
C MET A 110 -11.01 -4.16 10.21
N LEU A 111 -9.89 -3.43 10.12
CA LEU A 111 -9.23 -2.82 11.27
C LEU A 111 -9.66 -1.34 11.46
N GLY A 112 -9.23 -0.75 12.57
CA GLY A 112 -9.45 0.65 12.90
C GLY A 112 -10.65 0.90 13.81
N MET A 113 -11.01 2.18 13.96
CA MET A 113 -12.05 2.67 14.88
C MET A 113 -13.41 1.99 14.69
N HIS A 114 -13.80 1.71 13.45
CA HIS A 114 -15.04 1.04 13.08
C HIS A 114 -14.83 -0.41 12.68
N GLY A 115 -13.66 -0.95 12.98
CA GLY A 115 -13.27 -2.31 12.61
C GLY A 115 -13.72 -3.38 13.59
N ASN A 116 -13.37 -4.62 13.26
CA ASN A 116 -13.62 -5.77 14.11
C ASN A 116 -12.63 -5.83 15.30
N TYR A 117 -13.02 -6.51 16.37
CA TYR A 117 -12.16 -6.66 17.54
C TYR A 117 -10.88 -7.44 17.24
N ALA A 118 -11.02 -8.59 16.56
CA ALA A 118 -9.90 -9.51 16.30
C ALA A 118 -8.74 -8.85 15.53
N PRO A 119 -8.93 -8.19 14.37
CA PRO A 119 -7.82 -7.57 13.64
C PRO A 119 -7.15 -6.44 14.41
N ASN A 120 -7.90 -5.67 15.22
CA ASN A 120 -7.32 -4.63 16.06
C ASN A 120 -6.44 -5.22 17.16
N LEU A 121 -6.88 -6.30 17.83
CA LEU A 121 -6.11 -6.99 18.86
C LEU A 121 -4.84 -7.62 18.24
N MET A 122 -4.98 -8.38 17.17
CA MET A 122 -3.87 -9.05 16.49
C MET A 122 -2.82 -8.06 15.98
N THR A 123 -3.27 -6.93 15.40
CA THR A 123 -2.38 -5.86 14.98
C THR A 123 -1.62 -5.26 16.18
N GLY A 124 -2.29 -5.08 17.32
CA GLY A 124 -1.66 -4.61 18.57
C GLY A 124 -0.64 -5.59 19.17
N GLU A 125 -0.72 -6.88 18.89
CA GLU A 125 0.19 -7.92 19.39
C GLU A 125 1.29 -8.32 18.38
N ALA A 126 1.23 -7.80 17.15
CA ALA A 126 2.16 -8.15 16.10
C ALA A 126 3.59 -7.71 16.42
N ASP A 127 4.59 -8.53 16.08
CA ASP A 127 6.01 -8.19 16.11
C ASP A 127 6.50 -7.59 14.78
N LEU A 128 5.77 -7.85 13.70
CA LEU A 128 5.98 -7.28 12.38
C LEU A 128 4.64 -6.91 11.76
N VAL A 129 4.54 -5.69 11.25
CA VAL A 129 3.40 -5.24 10.43
C VAL A 129 3.89 -4.95 9.03
N VAL A 130 3.23 -5.56 8.03
CA VAL A 130 3.43 -5.25 6.61
C VAL A 130 2.22 -4.46 6.14
N ALA A 131 2.39 -3.18 5.87
CA ALA A 131 1.31 -2.27 5.45
C ALA A 131 1.45 -1.97 3.96
N ILE A 132 0.43 -2.29 3.15
CA ILE A 132 0.46 -2.14 1.70
C ILE A 132 -0.71 -1.30 1.21
N GLY A 133 -0.39 -0.19 0.49
CA GLY A 133 -1.38 0.68 -0.13
C GLY A 133 -2.38 1.28 0.85
N MET A 134 -1.90 1.62 2.05
CA MET A 134 -2.66 2.29 3.10
C MET A 134 -1.82 3.39 3.77
N ARG A 135 -2.44 4.42 4.29
CA ARG A 135 -1.76 5.65 4.75
C ARG A 135 -1.68 5.86 6.27
N PHE A 136 -2.02 4.88 7.08
CA PHE A 136 -2.04 5.01 8.54
C PHE A 136 -2.78 6.28 9.03
N ASP A 137 -4.01 6.51 8.53
CA ASP A 137 -4.81 7.63 9.00
C ASP A 137 -5.36 7.42 10.42
N ASP A 138 -5.87 8.48 11.02
CA ASP A 138 -6.38 8.50 12.39
C ASP A 138 -7.55 7.53 12.64
N ARG A 139 -8.31 7.18 11.60
CA ARG A 139 -9.40 6.20 11.67
C ARG A 139 -8.90 4.78 11.85
N VAL A 140 -7.66 4.53 11.43
CA VAL A 140 -6.98 3.24 11.57
C VAL A 140 -6.13 3.21 12.83
N THR A 141 -5.28 4.22 13.03
CA THR A 141 -4.29 4.23 14.11
C THR A 141 -4.88 4.65 15.46
N GLY A 142 -5.92 5.48 15.46
CA GLY A 142 -6.33 6.19 16.65
C GLY A 142 -5.16 7.02 17.20
N LYS A 143 -4.75 6.74 18.44
CA LYS A 143 -3.65 7.45 19.09
C LYS A 143 -2.29 6.90 18.64
N VAL A 144 -1.63 7.61 17.72
CA VAL A 144 -0.37 7.21 17.08
C VAL A 144 0.73 6.89 18.11
N GLU A 145 0.81 7.65 19.23
CA GLU A 145 1.86 7.45 20.24
C GLU A 145 1.77 6.09 20.95
N THR A 146 0.67 5.38 20.82
CA THR A 146 0.46 4.05 21.42
C THR A 146 0.31 2.94 20.40
N TYR A 147 0.16 3.28 19.11
CA TYR A 147 -0.09 2.32 18.04
C TYR A 147 1.22 1.65 17.58
N LEU A 148 1.24 0.31 17.53
CA LEU A 148 2.34 -0.53 17.01
C LEU A 148 3.73 -0.31 17.64
N LYS A 149 3.82 0.12 18.89
CA LYS A 149 5.11 0.44 19.55
C LYS A 149 6.11 -0.73 19.63
N GLN A 150 5.62 -1.97 19.66
CA GLN A 150 6.46 -3.17 19.74
C GLN A 150 6.75 -3.79 18.38
N SER A 151 6.08 -3.32 17.33
CA SER A 151 6.16 -3.90 15.99
C SER A 151 7.22 -3.22 15.15
N ARG A 152 7.94 -3.98 14.33
CA ARG A 152 8.59 -3.42 13.16
C ARG A 152 7.56 -3.17 12.07
N ILE A 153 7.72 -2.12 11.31
CA ILE A 153 6.76 -1.71 10.29
C ILE A 153 7.44 -1.63 8.94
N ILE A 154 6.93 -2.41 7.98
CA ILE A 154 7.24 -2.27 6.56
C ILE A 154 6.08 -1.55 5.93
N HIS A 155 6.31 -0.39 5.32
CA HIS A 155 5.28 0.39 4.65
C HIS A 155 5.56 0.45 3.15
N ILE A 156 4.61 -0.01 2.35
CA ILE A 156 4.66 -0.04 0.89
C ILE A 156 3.55 0.86 0.35
N ASP A 157 3.93 1.90 -0.38
CA ASP A 157 2.98 2.77 -1.08
C ASP A 157 3.59 3.29 -2.39
N VAL A 158 2.73 3.57 -3.37
CA VAL A 158 3.13 4.15 -4.65
C VAL A 158 3.38 5.65 -4.55
N ASP A 159 2.85 6.29 -3.49
CA ASP A 159 2.99 7.71 -3.21
C ASP A 159 4.06 7.92 -2.12
N PRO A 160 5.26 8.38 -2.47
CA PRO A 160 6.34 8.59 -1.49
C PRO A 160 5.96 9.60 -0.41
N THR A 161 4.95 10.45 -0.64
CA THR A 161 4.51 11.43 0.36
C THR A 161 3.64 10.83 1.47
N GLU A 162 3.18 9.60 1.32
CA GLU A 162 2.47 8.86 2.37
C GLU A 162 3.42 8.02 3.25
N LEU A 163 4.63 7.72 2.76
CA LEU A 163 5.64 6.98 3.51
C LEU A 163 6.16 7.84 4.67
N GLY A 164 6.16 7.29 5.89
CA GLY A 164 6.62 7.98 7.09
C GLY A 164 5.82 9.22 7.52
N LYS A 165 4.69 9.53 6.86
CA LYS A 165 3.94 10.77 7.06
C LYS A 165 3.17 10.84 8.38
N ASN A 166 2.42 9.81 8.70
CA ASN A 166 1.52 9.78 9.85
C ASN A 166 2.11 9.02 11.04
N MET A 167 3.07 8.14 10.79
CA MET A 167 3.84 7.45 11.82
C MET A 167 5.19 6.99 11.27
N ASP A 168 6.15 6.88 12.15
CA ASP A 168 7.48 6.36 11.81
C ASP A 168 7.39 4.89 11.40
N THR A 169 8.15 4.52 10.38
CA THR A 169 8.22 3.15 9.87
C THR A 169 9.67 2.71 9.72
N ASP A 170 9.95 1.40 9.89
CA ASP A 170 11.32 0.86 9.90
C ASP A 170 11.86 0.54 8.50
N LEU A 171 10.95 0.33 7.54
CA LEU A 171 11.29 0.09 6.14
C LEU A 171 10.22 0.67 5.24
N GLU A 172 10.59 1.69 4.50
CA GLU A 172 9.75 2.35 3.50
C GLU A 172 10.09 1.86 2.11
N ILE A 173 9.07 1.45 1.35
CA ILE A 173 9.23 0.94 -0.02
C ILE A 173 8.29 1.69 -0.94
N GLU A 174 8.84 2.59 -1.76
CA GLU A 174 8.09 3.24 -2.83
C GLU A 174 7.90 2.25 -3.98
N ALA A 175 6.68 1.74 -4.13
CA ALA A 175 6.35 0.80 -5.20
C ALA A 175 4.84 0.65 -5.38
N ASP A 176 4.43 0.25 -6.57
CA ASP A 176 3.11 -0.30 -6.84
C ASP A 176 2.90 -1.63 -6.11
N ALA A 177 1.72 -1.84 -5.51
CA ALA A 177 1.44 -3.02 -4.69
C ALA A 177 1.59 -4.33 -5.47
N LYS A 178 1.13 -4.38 -6.72
CA LYS A 178 1.26 -5.57 -7.58
C LYS A 178 2.72 -5.89 -7.85
N SER A 179 3.49 -4.88 -8.22
CA SER A 179 4.93 -5.03 -8.48
C SER A 179 5.68 -5.50 -7.24
N PHE A 180 5.34 -4.97 -6.06
CA PHE A 180 5.94 -5.43 -4.80
C PHE A 180 5.63 -6.90 -4.52
N PHE A 181 4.37 -7.33 -4.60
CA PHE A 181 4.00 -8.73 -4.39
C PHE A 181 4.73 -9.66 -5.39
N GLN A 182 4.79 -9.30 -6.67
CA GLN A 182 5.49 -10.11 -7.69
C GLN A 182 6.98 -10.27 -7.39
N CYS A 183 7.62 -9.24 -6.85
CA CYS A 183 9.03 -9.30 -6.49
C CYS A 183 9.29 -10.10 -5.21
N ILE A 184 8.42 -9.98 -4.20
CA ILE A 184 8.67 -10.61 -2.89
C ILE A 184 8.24 -12.07 -2.83
N LEU A 185 7.17 -12.45 -3.52
CA LEU A 185 6.62 -13.81 -3.48
C LEU A 185 7.66 -14.93 -3.67
N PRO A 186 8.61 -14.84 -4.62
CA PRO A 186 9.63 -15.90 -4.80
C PRO A 186 10.58 -16.07 -3.61
N LEU A 187 10.70 -15.04 -2.76
CA LEU A 187 11.65 -14.99 -1.63
C LEU A 187 11.04 -15.44 -0.30
N LEU A 188 9.72 -15.68 -0.27
CA LEU A 188 8.99 -16.03 0.94
C LEU A 188 8.96 -17.54 1.17
N GLU A 189 9.13 -17.94 2.43
CA GLU A 189 8.89 -19.29 2.89
C GLU A 189 7.39 -19.64 2.82
N SER A 190 7.08 -20.91 2.56
CA SER A 190 5.69 -21.38 2.47
C SER A 190 5.18 -21.90 3.80
N ASN A 191 3.90 -21.60 4.10
CA ASN A 191 3.17 -22.13 5.27
C ASN A 191 3.92 -21.91 6.59
N LYS A 192 4.45 -20.73 6.79
CA LYS A 192 5.24 -20.44 7.99
C LYS A 192 4.38 -20.11 9.21
N TYR A 193 3.20 -19.51 9.02
CA TYR A 193 2.31 -19.01 10.07
C TYR A 193 0.97 -19.74 10.10
#